data_2b29ea8fbd343d9662b82a26e50e03f7
#
_entry.id   2b29ea8fbd343d9662b82a26e50e03f7
#
_cell.length_a   1.000
_cell.length_b   1.000
_cell.length_c   1.000
_cell.angle_alpha   90.00
_cell.angle_beta   90.00
_cell.angle_gamma   90.00
#
_symmetry.space_group_name_H-M   'P 1'
#
loop_
_entity.id
_entity.type
_entity.pdbx_description
1 polymer ?
#
loop_
_entity_poly.entity_id
_entity_poly.type
_entity_poly.pdbx_seq_one_letter_code
_entity_poly.pdbx_strand_id
1 'polypeptide(L)'
;MFTGIVERRGRILRPGRRLAVETGWSDLAHGESVAVSGVCLTVARLKGSAVEFDLVAETLKKTNLGALQKGDSVNLERALRHGDRLSGHLVQGHVEGTGTVVQSGKTLRVETELAAQMIPKGSITVDGVSLTIVDVEPGAFTVALIPVTRRITTLGRVKKGARVNLELDVMTKRPGKPSRITREFLRRAGF
;
A
#
# COMPACT_ATOMS: atom_id res chain seq x y z
N MET A 1 -7.95 9.43 3.28
CA MET A 1 -8.34 8.81 2.01
C MET A 1 -7.36 9.26 0.95
N PHE A 2 -7.02 8.38 0.00
CA PHE A 2 -6.02 8.56 -1.04
C PHE A 2 -6.57 8.06 -2.38
N THR A 3 -5.79 8.19 -3.45
CA THR A 3 -6.17 7.76 -4.81
C THR A 3 -5.29 6.65 -5.36
N GLY A 4 -4.14 6.43 -4.75
CA GLY A 4 -3.08 5.58 -5.28
C GLY A 4 -2.28 6.24 -6.41
N ILE A 5 -2.38 7.55 -6.54
CA ILE A 5 -1.56 8.35 -7.46
C ILE A 5 -0.40 8.95 -6.67
N VAL A 6 0.76 8.32 -6.81
CA VAL A 6 1.97 8.76 -6.11
C VAL A 6 2.39 10.14 -6.59
N GLU A 7 2.52 11.10 -5.66
CA GLU A 7 2.95 12.46 -5.96
C GLU A 7 4.46 12.56 -6.10
N ARG A 8 5.20 11.83 -5.25
CA ARG A 8 6.66 11.82 -5.25
C ARG A 8 7.24 10.61 -4.51
N ARG A 9 8.54 10.45 -4.61
CA ARG A 9 9.31 9.53 -3.76
C ARG A 9 9.96 10.29 -2.62
N GLY A 10 9.88 9.73 -1.41
CA GLY A 10 10.62 10.18 -0.24
C GLY A 10 11.82 9.27 0.02
N ARG A 11 12.67 9.69 0.97
CA ARG A 11 13.83 8.93 1.43
C ARG A 11 13.70 8.66 2.93
N ILE A 12 13.97 7.44 3.36
CA ILE A 12 14.01 7.08 4.78
C ILE A 12 15.25 7.69 5.42
N LEU A 13 15.04 8.54 6.42
CA LEU A 13 16.10 9.14 7.24
C LEU A 13 16.37 8.32 8.50
N ARG A 14 15.31 7.77 9.11
CA ARG A 14 15.36 6.89 10.27
C ARG A 14 14.27 5.83 10.17
N PRO A 15 14.58 4.53 10.15
CA PRO A 15 13.60 3.44 10.17
C PRO A 15 13.08 3.16 11.59
N GLY A 16 12.08 2.24 11.68
CA GLY A 16 11.55 1.70 12.91
C GLY A 16 10.33 2.44 13.44
N ARG A 17 10.04 2.27 14.73
CA ARG A 17 8.79 2.78 15.36
C ARG A 17 8.60 4.29 15.23
N ARG A 18 9.66 5.06 15.20
CA ARG A 18 9.64 6.50 14.94
C ARG A 18 10.26 6.72 13.56
N LEU A 19 9.48 6.43 12.54
CA LEU A 19 9.87 6.56 11.13
C LEU A 19 10.09 8.04 10.81
N ALA A 20 11.25 8.38 10.23
CA ALA A 20 11.49 9.71 9.70
C ALA A 20 11.74 9.61 8.19
N VAL A 21 11.02 10.42 7.43
CA VAL A 21 11.04 10.46 5.96
C VAL A 21 11.33 11.87 5.48
N GLU A 22 12.30 12.02 4.59
CA GLU A 22 12.48 13.24 3.81
C GLU A 22 11.42 13.27 2.72
N THR A 23 10.41 14.12 2.88
CA THR A 23 9.27 14.17 1.96
C THR A 23 9.43 15.21 0.86
N GLY A 24 10.21 16.25 1.09
CA GLY A 24 10.33 17.40 0.20
C GLY A 24 9.09 18.29 0.15
N TRP A 25 8.11 18.09 1.04
CA TRP A 25 6.98 18.98 1.25
C TRP A 25 7.27 19.94 2.41
N SER A 26 6.84 21.18 2.26
CA SER A 26 6.95 22.23 3.27
C SER A 26 5.61 22.68 3.84
N ASP A 27 4.51 22.16 3.27
CA ASP A 27 3.13 22.57 3.52
C ASP A 27 2.32 21.52 4.29
N LEU A 28 2.95 20.48 4.81
CA LEU A 28 2.30 19.51 5.68
C LEU A 28 2.06 20.09 7.08
N ALA A 29 0.95 19.70 7.69
CA ALA A 29 0.61 20.07 9.07
C ALA A 29 0.68 18.85 10.00
N HIS A 30 0.87 19.12 11.30
CA HIS A 30 0.74 18.11 12.35
C HIS A 30 -0.68 17.50 12.34
N GLY A 31 -0.78 16.20 12.44
CA GLY A 31 -2.05 15.46 12.39
C GLY A 31 -2.54 15.12 10.99
N GLU A 32 -1.94 15.65 9.93
CA GLU A 32 -2.29 15.24 8.56
C GLU A 32 -1.95 13.77 8.30
N SER A 33 -2.71 13.15 7.39
CA SER A 33 -2.44 11.80 6.91
C SER A 33 -1.61 11.85 5.64
N VAL A 34 -0.56 11.02 5.61
CA VAL A 34 0.29 10.78 4.43
C VAL A 34 0.36 9.28 4.19
N ALA A 35 0.16 8.84 2.96
CA ALA A 35 0.43 7.47 2.56
C ALA A 35 1.93 7.31 2.27
N VAL A 36 2.59 6.45 3.04
CA VAL A 36 4.00 6.07 2.87
C VAL A 36 4.05 4.65 2.34
N SER A 37 4.41 4.47 1.08
CA SER A 37 4.30 3.19 0.36
C SER A 37 2.94 2.51 0.59
N GLY A 38 1.85 3.29 0.51
CA GLY A 38 0.48 2.84 0.67
C GLY A 38 0.01 2.70 2.12
N VAL A 39 0.86 2.94 3.11
CA VAL A 39 0.47 2.90 4.53
C VAL A 39 0.05 4.29 4.98
N CYS A 40 -1.20 4.44 5.42
CA CYS A 40 -1.70 5.69 6.00
C CYS A 40 -1.01 5.95 7.35
N LEU A 41 -0.24 7.02 7.43
CA LEU A 41 0.47 7.43 8.63
C LEU A 41 0.11 8.88 8.98
N THR A 42 0.01 9.16 10.28
CA THR A 42 -0.25 10.52 10.78
C THR A 42 1.05 11.25 11.03
N VAL A 43 1.15 12.48 10.54
CA VAL A 43 2.28 13.39 10.80
C VAL A 43 2.37 13.68 12.30
N ALA A 44 3.41 13.16 12.94
CA ALA A 44 3.64 13.35 14.37
C ALA A 44 4.57 14.54 14.66
N ARG A 45 5.55 14.80 13.81
CA ARG A 45 6.49 15.94 13.95
C ARG A 45 6.99 16.39 12.59
N LEU A 46 7.29 17.67 12.49
CA LEU A 46 7.87 18.31 11.30
C LEU A 46 9.23 18.91 11.65
N LYS A 47 10.23 18.67 10.79
CA LYS A 47 11.58 19.26 10.90
C LYS A 47 12.07 19.65 9.50
N GLY A 48 11.73 20.85 9.06
CA GLY A 48 11.98 21.26 7.67
C GLY A 48 11.24 20.35 6.68
N SER A 49 11.97 19.73 5.74
CA SER A 49 11.41 18.76 4.78
C SER A 49 11.29 17.33 5.32
N ALA A 50 11.76 17.09 6.55
CA ALA A 50 11.67 15.80 7.21
C ALA A 50 10.38 15.71 8.04
N VAL A 51 9.68 14.59 7.89
CA VAL A 51 8.43 14.27 8.59
C VAL A 51 8.64 13.02 9.44
N GLU A 52 8.24 13.07 10.70
CA GLU A 52 8.28 11.90 11.60
C GLU A 52 6.87 11.35 11.80
N PHE A 53 6.78 10.02 11.78
CA PHE A 53 5.57 9.23 12.00
C PHE A 53 5.82 8.25 13.15
N ASP A 54 4.85 8.10 14.05
CA ASP A 54 4.90 7.09 15.10
C ASP A 54 4.15 5.83 14.62
N LEU A 55 4.86 4.70 14.48
CA LEU A 55 4.32 3.44 13.97
C LEU A 55 4.05 2.47 15.11
N VAL A 56 2.86 1.86 15.08
CA VAL A 56 2.51 0.77 16.00
C VAL A 56 3.15 -0.56 15.56
N ALA A 57 3.28 -1.50 16.49
CA ALA A 57 3.91 -2.79 16.21
C ALA A 57 3.21 -3.57 15.08
N GLU A 58 1.89 -3.47 15.00
CA GLU A 58 1.06 -4.10 13.96
C GLU A 58 1.45 -3.59 12.56
N THR A 59 1.61 -2.28 12.38
CA THR A 59 2.05 -1.68 11.11
C THR A 59 3.40 -2.21 10.68
N LEU A 60 4.38 -2.26 11.60
CA LEU A 60 5.71 -2.79 11.31
C LEU A 60 5.70 -4.28 10.92
N LYS A 61 4.77 -5.06 11.50
CA LYS A 61 4.65 -6.49 11.24
C LYS A 61 3.94 -6.77 9.91
N LYS A 62 2.86 -6.05 9.62
CA LYS A 62 2.00 -6.30 8.45
C LYS A 62 2.48 -5.66 7.17
N THR A 63 3.40 -4.69 7.23
CA THR A 63 3.86 -3.94 6.08
C THR A 63 5.35 -4.14 5.81
N ASN A 64 5.82 -3.69 4.65
CA ASN A 64 7.25 -3.66 4.35
C ASN A 64 8.02 -2.56 5.10
N LEU A 65 7.31 -1.63 5.77
CA LEU A 65 7.94 -0.53 6.51
C LEU A 65 8.87 -1.01 7.63
N GLY A 66 8.58 -2.19 8.21
CA GLY A 66 9.41 -2.80 9.25
C GLY A 66 10.79 -3.26 8.77
N ALA A 67 10.96 -3.49 7.47
CA ALA A 67 12.21 -3.95 6.86
C ALA A 67 13.04 -2.83 6.22
N LEU A 68 12.49 -1.59 6.14
CA LEU A 68 13.18 -0.47 5.52
C LEU A 68 14.45 -0.08 6.27
N GLN A 69 15.43 0.39 5.50
CA GLN A 69 16.71 0.89 5.99
C GLN A 69 16.84 2.39 5.70
N LYS A 70 17.76 3.05 6.41
CA LYS A 70 18.12 4.44 6.11
C LYS A 70 18.63 4.55 4.66
N GLY A 71 18.07 5.51 3.92
CA GLY A 71 18.39 5.74 2.51
C GLY A 71 17.40 5.09 1.53
N ASP A 72 16.55 4.15 1.98
CA ASP A 72 15.55 3.54 1.13
C ASP A 72 14.54 4.57 0.62
N SER A 73 14.04 4.32 -0.59
CA SER A 73 13.00 5.17 -1.20
C SER A 73 11.61 4.60 -0.91
N VAL A 74 10.66 5.49 -0.63
CA VAL A 74 9.24 5.19 -0.43
C VAL A 74 8.37 6.03 -1.35
N ASN A 75 7.21 5.51 -1.75
CA ASN A 75 6.20 6.27 -2.46
C ASN A 75 5.44 7.15 -1.46
N LEU A 76 5.11 8.37 -1.86
CA LEU A 76 4.40 9.33 -1.02
C LEU A 76 3.19 9.90 -1.74
N GLU A 77 2.07 9.95 -1.03
CA GLU A 77 0.83 10.60 -1.46
C GLU A 77 0.20 11.30 -0.26
N ARG A 78 -0.25 12.56 -0.42
CA ARG A 78 -1.02 13.29 0.60
C ARG A 78 -2.48 12.87 0.57
N ALA A 79 -3.17 13.03 1.69
CA ALA A 79 -4.60 12.79 1.74
C ALA A 79 -5.36 13.70 0.77
N LEU A 80 -6.37 13.14 0.10
CA LEU A 80 -7.31 13.89 -0.74
C LEU A 80 -7.97 15.02 0.04
N ARG A 81 -8.03 16.19 -0.54
CA ARG A 81 -8.84 17.32 -0.08
C ARG A 81 -10.25 17.25 -0.67
N HIS A 82 -11.20 17.92 -0.02
CA HIS A 82 -12.53 18.09 -0.60
C HIS A 82 -12.43 18.82 -1.96
N GLY A 83 -13.04 18.24 -3.00
CA GLY A 83 -12.99 18.77 -4.36
C GLY A 83 -11.85 18.28 -5.25
N ASP A 84 -10.87 17.54 -4.69
CA ASP A 84 -9.81 16.93 -5.51
C ASP A 84 -10.37 15.83 -6.43
N ARG A 85 -9.69 15.61 -7.56
CA ARG A 85 -10.05 14.56 -8.51
C ARG A 85 -9.61 13.18 -8.03
N LEU A 86 -10.51 12.20 -8.06
CA LEU A 86 -10.20 10.80 -7.86
C LEU A 86 -9.65 10.19 -9.16
N SER A 87 -8.35 10.32 -9.40
CA SER A 87 -7.71 9.89 -10.65
C SER A 87 -7.29 8.40 -10.69
N GLY A 88 -7.22 7.73 -9.53
CA GLY A 88 -6.99 6.28 -9.41
C GLY A 88 -8.25 5.55 -8.99
N HIS A 89 -8.21 4.92 -7.81
CA HIS A 89 -9.39 4.34 -7.14
C HIS A 89 -9.44 4.80 -5.69
N LEU A 90 -10.48 4.40 -4.95
CA LEU A 90 -10.61 4.77 -3.55
C LEU A 90 -9.63 3.94 -2.70
N VAL A 91 -8.64 4.61 -2.13
CA VAL A 91 -7.57 3.99 -1.32
C VAL A 91 -7.66 4.52 0.11
N GLN A 92 -7.65 3.63 1.08
CA GLN A 92 -7.72 3.98 2.49
C GLN A 92 -6.33 4.18 3.11
N GLY A 93 -5.31 3.53 2.53
CA GLY A 93 -3.98 3.40 3.12
C GLY A 93 -3.93 2.30 4.19
N HIS A 94 -4.87 1.36 4.14
CA HIS A 94 -5.00 0.25 5.08
C HIS A 94 -4.46 -1.03 4.44
N VAL A 95 -3.14 -1.16 4.44
CA VAL A 95 -2.44 -2.33 3.90
C VAL A 95 -2.96 -3.61 4.55
N GLU A 96 -3.48 -4.52 3.75
CA GLU A 96 -4.04 -5.80 4.23
C GLU A 96 -2.97 -6.89 4.35
N GLY A 97 -1.87 -6.74 3.63
CA GLY A 97 -0.74 -7.66 3.68
C GLY A 97 0.37 -7.25 2.74
N THR A 98 1.33 -8.13 2.57
CA THR A 98 2.43 -7.93 1.64
C THR A 98 2.48 -9.04 0.60
N GLY A 99 3.11 -8.76 -0.54
CA GLY A 99 3.45 -9.76 -1.54
C GLY A 99 4.93 -9.75 -1.84
N THR A 100 5.41 -10.83 -2.45
CA THR A 100 6.79 -10.96 -2.91
C THR A 100 6.84 -10.80 -4.43
N VAL A 101 7.66 -9.90 -4.90
CA VAL A 101 7.88 -9.68 -6.33
C VAL A 101 8.67 -10.85 -6.91
N VAL A 102 8.10 -11.56 -7.88
CA VAL A 102 8.76 -12.70 -8.55
C VAL A 102 9.19 -12.37 -9.98
N GLN A 103 8.57 -11.34 -10.57
CA GLN A 103 8.98 -10.76 -11.85
C GLN A 103 8.88 -9.24 -11.78
N SER A 104 9.86 -8.53 -12.32
CA SER A 104 9.90 -7.06 -12.38
C SER A 104 10.21 -6.57 -13.77
N GLY A 105 9.85 -5.32 -14.08
CA GLY A 105 10.07 -4.71 -15.40
C GLY A 105 8.84 -3.95 -15.91
N LYS A 106 8.44 -4.19 -17.18
CA LYS A 106 7.19 -3.66 -17.73
C LYS A 106 5.96 -4.36 -17.13
N THR A 107 6.13 -5.61 -16.75
CA THR A 107 5.15 -6.43 -16.04
C THR A 107 5.70 -6.74 -14.66
N LEU A 108 4.88 -6.57 -13.64
CA LEU A 108 5.16 -6.92 -12.27
C LEU A 108 4.27 -8.11 -11.90
N ARG A 109 4.89 -9.24 -11.50
CA ARG A 109 4.18 -10.39 -10.95
C ARG A 109 4.52 -10.51 -9.47
N VAL A 110 3.48 -10.64 -8.65
CA VAL A 110 3.59 -10.63 -7.19
C VAL A 110 2.89 -11.86 -6.63
N GLU A 111 3.60 -12.63 -5.82
CA GLU A 111 3.04 -13.75 -5.05
C GLU A 111 2.48 -13.25 -3.73
N THR A 112 1.23 -13.66 -3.41
CA THR A 112 0.53 -13.29 -2.18
C THR A 112 -0.70 -14.18 -1.95
N GLU A 113 -1.04 -14.43 -0.69
CA GLU A 113 -2.29 -15.11 -0.32
C GLU A 113 -3.54 -14.27 -0.65
N LEU A 114 -3.40 -12.95 -0.76
CA LEU A 114 -4.50 -12.04 -1.11
C LEU A 114 -5.01 -12.25 -2.54
N ALA A 115 -4.26 -12.94 -3.41
CA ALA A 115 -4.67 -13.21 -4.80
C ALA A 115 -6.04 -13.91 -4.88
N ALA A 116 -6.41 -14.73 -3.90
CA ALA A 116 -7.71 -15.41 -3.85
C ALA A 116 -8.92 -14.45 -3.79
N GLN A 117 -8.70 -13.21 -3.37
CA GLN A 117 -9.73 -12.17 -3.25
C GLN A 117 -9.72 -11.19 -4.44
N MET A 118 -8.80 -11.34 -5.37
CA MET A 118 -8.64 -10.46 -6.53
C MET A 118 -9.46 -10.94 -7.72
N ILE A 119 -9.74 -10.02 -8.64
CA ILE A 119 -10.35 -10.33 -9.93
C ILE A 119 -9.54 -9.66 -11.06
N PRO A 120 -9.40 -10.30 -12.23
CA PRO A 120 -8.84 -9.64 -13.40
C PRO A 120 -9.60 -8.36 -13.74
N LYS A 121 -8.88 -7.33 -14.17
CA LYS A 121 -9.38 -5.97 -14.44
C LYS A 121 -9.87 -5.19 -13.20
N GLY A 122 -9.79 -5.77 -12.01
CA GLY A 122 -9.99 -5.05 -10.75
C GLY A 122 -8.81 -4.11 -10.45
N SER A 123 -8.98 -3.23 -9.47
CA SER A 123 -7.92 -2.36 -8.97
C SER A 123 -7.20 -2.99 -7.78
N ILE A 124 -5.93 -2.62 -7.60
CA ILE A 124 -5.08 -2.98 -6.47
C ILE A 124 -4.09 -1.85 -6.20
N THR A 125 -3.74 -1.59 -4.95
CA THR A 125 -2.52 -0.80 -4.70
C THR A 125 -1.33 -1.72 -4.43
N VAL A 126 -0.20 -1.37 -5.04
CA VAL A 126 1.10 -1.96 -4.78
C VAL A 126 2.04 -0.85 -4.31
N ASP A 127 2.50 -0.89 -3.07
CA ASP A 127 3.24 0.21 -2.43
C ASP A 127 2.55 1.57 -2.62
N GLY A 128 1.22 1.60 -2.49
CA GLY A 128 0.40 2.80 -2.66
C GLY A 128 0.18 3.25 -4.11
N VAL A 129 0.63 2.50 -5.10
CA VAL A 129 0.40 2.78 -6.52
C VAL A 129 -0.88 2.09 -6.98
N SER A 130 -1.86 2.86 -7.47
CA SER A 130 -3.08 2.34 -8.09
C SER A 130 -2.76 1.66 -9.43
N LEU A 131 -3.08 0.40 -9.54
CA LEU A 131 -2.80 -0.44 -10.72
C LEU A 131 -4.01 -1.29 -11.08
N THR A 132 -4.14 -1.59 -12.37
CA THR A 132 -5.14 -2.54 -12.87
C THR A 132 -4.53 -3.94 -12.90
N ILE A 133 -5.23 -4.91 -12.35
CA ILE A 133 -4.87 -6.32 -12.39
C ILE A 133 -5.06 -6.85 -13.81
N VAL A 134 -3.97 -7.34 -14.41
CA VAL A 134 -3.99 -7.95 -15.74
C VAL A 134 -4.48 -9.39 -15.65
N ASP A 135 -3.91 -10.15 -14.72
CA ASP A 135 -4.23 -11.56 -14.53
C ASP A 135 -4.11 -11.97 -13.07
N VAL A 136 -4.85 -13.02 -12.69
CA VAL A 136 -4.85 -13.61 -11.34
C VAL A 136 -4.69 -15.11 -11.46
N GLU A 137 -3.67 -15.64 -10.81
CA GLU A 137 -3.36 -17.07 -10.69
C GLU A 137 -3.49 -17.53 -9.23
N PRO A 138 -3.56 -18.83 -8.95
CA PRO A 138 -3.49 -19.32 -7.57
C PRO A 138 -2.22 -18.81 -6.86
N GLY A 139 -2.39 -17.96 -5.84
CA GLY A 139 -1.29 -17.41 -5.04
C GLY A 139 -0.50 -16.26 -5.68
N ALA A 140 -0.89 -15.75 -6.86
CA ALA A 140 -0.20 -14.66 -7.52
C ALA A 140 -1.12 -13.78 -8.38
N PHE A 141 -0.67 -12.56 -8.66
CA PHE A 141 -1.30 -11.67 -9.64
C PHE A 141 -0.26 -10.92 -10.47
N THR A 142 -0.71 -10.37 -11.58
CA THR A 142 0.12 -9.63 -12.52
C THR A 142 -0.47 -8.26 -12.80
N VAL A 143 0.38 -7.24 -12.86
CA VAL A 143 0.04 -5.86 -13.27
C VAL A 143 1.02 -5.36 -14.32
N ALA A 144 0.56 -4.44 -15.18
CA ALA A 144 1.42 -3.77 -16.16
C ALA A 144 1.84 -2.39 -15.62
N LEU A 145 3.12 -2.05 -15.74
CA LEU A 145 3.67 -0.77 -15.34
C LEU A 145 3.94 0.10 -16.56
N ILE A 146 3.16 1.15 -16.74
CA ILE A 146 3.37 2.15 -17.80
C ILE A 146 4.63 2.98 -17.54
N PRO A 147 5.23 3.61 -18.56
CA PRO A 147 6.50 4.33 -18.41
C PRO A 147 6.49 5.42 -17.32
N VAL A 148 5.40 6.17 -17.20
CA VAL A 148 5.30 7.21 -16.17
C VAL A 148 5.33 6.61 -14.76
N THR A 149 4.57 5.54 -14.49
CA THR A 149 4.56 4.84 -13.20
C THR A 149 5.95 4.34 -12.83
N ARG A 150 6.66 3.72 -13.78
CA ARG A 150 8.03 3.25 -13.56
C ARG A 150 9.02 4.37 -13.25
N ARG A 151 8.81 5.56 -13.80
CA ARG A 151 9.70 6.71 -13.60
C ARG A 151 9.49 7.39 -12.26
N ILE A 152 8.24 7.61 -11.85
CA ILE A 152 7.92 8.43 -10.67
C ILE A 152 7.77 7.63 -9.38
N THR A 153 7.60 6.31 -9.44
CA THR A 153 7.40 5.45 -8.27
C THR A 153 8.61 4.55 -7.97
N THR A 154 8.61 3.91 -6.81
CA THR A 154 9.60 2.89 -6.43
C THR A 154 9.50 1.65 -7.30
N LEU A 155 8.33 1.34 -7.88
CA LEU A 155 8.07 0.12 -8.64
C LEU A 155 8.93 -0.01 -9.90
N GLY A 156 9.41 1.11 -10.46
CA GLY A 156 10.33 1.09 -11.59
C GLY A 156 11.72 0.52 -11.28
N ARG A 157 12.08 0.43 -9.99
CA ARG A 157 13.38 -0.06 -9.50
C ARG A 157 13.25 -1.29 -8.58
N VAL A 158 12.03 -1.76 -8.37
CA VAL A 158 11.78 -2.92 -7.52
C VAL A 158 12.47 -4.16 -8.11
N LYS A 159 13.09 -4.97 -7.25
CA LYS A 159 13.82 -6.18 -7.66
C LYS A 159 13.00 -7.43 -7.33
N LYS A 160 13.28 -8.53 -8.05
CA LYS A 160 12.79 -9.85 -7.67
C LYS A 160 13.23 -10.17 -6.22
N GLY A 161 12.31 -10.73 -5.43
CA GLY A 161 12.48 -11.01 -4.00
C GLY A 161 12.07 -9.86 -3.08
N ALA A 162 11.83 -8.65 -3.60
CA ALA A 162 11.38 -7.54 -2.79
C ALA A 162 9.95 -7.76 -2.26
N ARG A 163 9.69 -7.30 -1.03
CA ARG A 163 8.34 -7.26 -0.46
C ARG A 163 7.68 -5.92 -0.79
N VAL A 164 6.43 -5.98 -1.21
CA VAL A 164 5.58 -4.81 -1.52
C VAL A 164 4.31 -4.83 -0.68
N ASN A 165 3.83 -3.67 -0.25
CA ASN A 165 2.57 -3.51 0.46
C ASN A 165 1.40 -3.66 -0.50
N LEU A 166 0.34 -4.32 -0.06
CA LEU A 166 -0.87 -4.56 -0.87
C LEU A 166 -2.12 -4.10 -0.11
N GLU A 167 -2.96 -3.32 -0.79
CA GLU A 167 -4.30 -2.98 -0.34
C GLU A 167 -5.28 -3.30 -1.47
N LEU A 168 -6.27 -4.14 -1.19
CA LEU A 168 -7.32 -4.51 -2.13
C LEU A 168 -8.31 -3.36 -2.31
N ASP A 169 -8.81 -3.19 -3.51
CA ASP A 169 -9.88 -2.25 -3.77
C ASP A 169 -11.17 -2.71 -3.06
N VAL A 170 -11.65 -1.92 -2.12
CA VAL A 170 -12.84 -2.20 -1.32
C VAL A 170 -14.10 -2.42 -2.19
N MET A 171 -14.13 -1.86 -3.41
CA MET A 171 -15.26 -1.97 -4.34
C MET A 171 -15.23 -3.27 -5.15
N THR A 172 -14.06 -3.85 -5.36
CA THR A 172 -13.87 -5.00 -6.28
C THR A 172 -13.38 -6.26 -5.60
N LYS A 173 -12.93 -6.19 -4.34
CA LYS A 173 -12.48 -7.38 -3.63
C LYS A 173 -13.63 -8.38 -3.43
N ARG A 174 -13.34 -9.64 -3.70
CA ARG A 174 -14.29 -10.71 -3.41
C ARG A 174 -14.49 -10.81 -1.89
N PRO A 175 -15.75 -10.96 -1.42
CA PRO A 175 -15.97 -11.30 -0.02
C PRO A 175 -15.13 -12.53 0.33
N GLY A 176 -14.42 -12.47 1.45
CA GLY A 176 -13.79 -13.67 2.01
C GLY A 176 -14.84 -14.79 2.13
N LYS A 177 -14.43 -16.07 2.08
CA LYS A 177 -15.38 -17.15 2.29
C LYS A 177 -16.21 -16.82 3.52
N PRO A 178 -17.56 -16.75 3.41
CA PRO A 178 -18.37 -16.49 4.58
C PRO A 178 -17.97 -17.52 5.65
N SER A 179 -17.72 -17.06 6.87
CA SER A 179 -17.58 -17.97 8.00
C SER A 179 -18.80 -18.88 7.93
N ARG A 180 -18.58 -20.19 7.70
CA ARG A 180 -19.70 -21.13 7.60
C ARG A 180 -20.48 -20.99 8.89
N ILE A 181 -21.70 -20.45 8.79
CA ILE A 181 -22.68 -20.58 9.85
C ILE A 181 -22.97 -22.08 9.94
N THR A 182 -22.27 -22.75 10.82
CA THR A 182 -22.45 -24.18 11.05
C THR A 182 -23.62 -24.37 12.00
N ARG A 183 -24.29 -25.53 11.91
CA ARG A 183 -25.31 -25.91 12.92
C ARG A 183 -24.76 -25.80 14.34
N GLU A 184 -23.48 -26.08 14.55
CA GLU A 184 -22.81 -25.94 15.83
C GLU A 184 -22.67 -24.48 16.27
N PHE A 185 -22.33 -23.57 15.37
CA PHE A 185 -22.32 -22.14 15.64
C PHE A 185 -23.72 -21.63 16.05
N LEU A 186 -24.77 -22.02 15.30
CA LEU A 186 -26.15 -21.66 15.63
C LEU A 186 -26.57 -22.17 17.00
N ARG A 187 -26.30 -23.44 17.33
CA ARG A 187 -26.58 -24.00 18.66
C ARG A 187 -25.88 -23.24 19.79
N ARG A 188 -24.61 -22.84 19.60
CA ARG A 188 -23.86 -22.04 20.59
C ARG A 188 -24.39 -20.61 20.72
N ALA A 189 -24.99 -20.07 19.66
CA ALA A 189 -25.62 -18.75 19.63
C ALA A 189 -27.08 -18.76 20.12
N GLY A 190 -27.62 -19.93 20.52
CA GLY A 190 -28.99 -20.05 21.07
C GLY A 190 -30.09 -20.22 20.02
N PHE A 191 -29.74 -20.62 18.77
CA PHE A 191 -30.68 -20.90 17.66
C PHE A 191 -30.74 -22.37 17.34
#